data_bc663f4251fc1dcb59160efee7d96887
#
_entry.id   bc663f4251fc1dcb59160efee7d96887
#
_cell.length_a   1.000
_cell.length_b   1.000
_cell.length_c   1.000
_cell.angle_alpha   90.00
_cell.angle_beta   90.00
_cell.angle_gamma   90.00
#
_symmetry.space_group_name_H-M   'P 1'
#
loop_
_entity.id
_entity.type
_entity.pdbx_description
1 polymer ?
#
loop_
_entity_poly.entity_id
_entity_poly.type
_entity_poly.pdbx_seq_one_letter_code
_entity_poly.pdbx_strand_id
1 'polypeptide(L)'
;MRSNKINNVDLFTSAANDNFNKHIKTQSKQALEIINKKINWTKLLKPIEEIITKTKQNNSPAGRRTFDLLVIVKCFILQSIYDLSDPRLEEEIADRRSFQIFLGLNSSDSIPDETTICRYRELFASLELDKELFYEFNKQLTELNFIVGKGTIVDATIKQAQAKPSSNRDKDADFTKKRGKTYYGYKGHIAIDSETEVIKKVEFSSAKIHDSNMFNSLIDETEQVVLADKGYANQQRKRNLRSKGIFCGILDKGYRNRELSRKQKKKNRLLSSVRNAVERPFSFMKQVLNYSRCSYYDIRRNRFEFIMCAFVYNIRRLITLTT
;
A
#
# COMPACT_ATOMS: atom_id res chain seq x y z
N MET A 1 20.07 -17.23 13.64
CA MET A 1 20.18 -15.75 13.50
C MET A 1 20.13 -15.11 14.89
N ARG A 2 21.19 -14.44 15.31
CA ARG A 2 21.15 -13.63 16.53
C ARG A 2 20.65 -12.25 16.13
N SER A 3 19.35 -12.00 16.29
CA SER A 3 18.81 -10.65 16.24
C SER A 3 19.47 -9.83 17.35
N ASN A 4 19.78 -8.57 17.08
CA ASN A 4 20.02 -7.61 18.16
C ASN A 4 18.71 -7.48 18.94
N LYS A 5 18.48 -8.37 19.90
CA LYS A 5 17.50 -8.06 20.94
C LYS A 5 18.03 -6.83 21.64
N ILE A 6 17.28 -5.76 21.62
CA ILE A 6 17.45 -4.57 22.44
C ILE A 6 17.29 -5.05 23.89
N ASN A 7 18.37 -5.50 24.51
CA ASN A 7 18.39 -5.95 25.88
C ASN A 7 19.35 -5.06 26.66
N ASN A 8 18.85 -4.53 27.72
CA ASN A 8 19.40 -3.67 28.78
C ASN A 8 19.18 -2.18 28.50
N VAL A 9 17.94 -1.76 28.66
CA VAL A 9 17.64 -0.37 28.98
C VAL A 9 18.09 -0.17 30.40
N ASP A 10 19.13 0.64 30.60
CA ASP A 10 19.53 1.10 31.92
C ASP A 10 18.31 1.77 32.60
N LEU A 11 18.09 1.48 33.87
CA LEU A 11 16.92 1.94 34.62
C LEU A 11 16.76 3.47 34.57
N PHE A 12 17.88 4.20 34.55
CA PHE A 12 17.91 5.67 34.43
C PHE A 12 17.49 6.15 33.02
N THR A 13 17.89 5.47 31.97
CA THR A 13 17.51 5.78 30.60
C THR A 13 16.03 5.47 30.36
N SER A 14 15.51 4.41 30.97
CA SER A 14 14.09 4.08 30.95
C SER A 14 13.24 5.15 31.65
N ALA A 15 13.62 5.54 32.87
CA ALA A 15 12.91 6.57 33.63
C ALA A 15 12.94 7.95 32.96
N ALA A 16 14.08 8.34 32.36
CA ALA A 16 14.19 9.58 31.60
C ALA A 16 13.33 9.58 30.34
N ASN A 17 13.28 8.45 29.63
CA ASN A 17 12.42 8.26 28.46
C ASN A 17 10.92 8.28 28.84
N ASP A 18 10.55 7.67 29.94
CA ASP A 18 9.17 7.66 30.43
C ASP A 18 8.69 9.07 30.84
N ASN A 19 9.54 9.84 31.48
CA ASN A 19 9.22 11.23 31.83
C ASN A 19 9.08 12.12 30.61
N PHE A 20 10.00 12.03 29.66
CA PHE A 20 9.91 12.75 28.39
C PHE A 20 8.64 12.38 27.62
N ASN A 21 8.27 11.09 27.62
CA ASN A 21 7.10 10.59 26.92
C ASN A 21 5.78 11.06 27.55
N LYS A 22 5.71 11.29 28.87
CA LYS A 22 4.51 11.75 29.57
C LYS A 22 4.17 13.23 29.27
N HIS A 23 5.17 14.06 29.01
CA HIS A 23 4.99 15.52 28.96
C HIS A 23 4.80 16.09 27.55
N ILE A 24 5.25 15.41 26.48
CA ILE A 24 5.14 15.93 25.11
C ILE A 24 4.07 15.16 24.32
N LYS A 25 2.89 15.77 24.18
CA LYS A 25 1.78 15.25 23.39
C LYS A 25 1.68 16.03 22.08
N THR A 26 2.44 15.64 21.05
CA THR A 26 2.24 16.17 19.70
C THR A 26 1.26 15.26 18.92
N GLN A 27 0.51 15.82 17.98
CA GLN A 27 -0.40 15.03 17.12
C GLN A 27 0.34 13.90 16.37
N SER A 28 1.53 14.18 15.85
CA SER A 28 2.36 13.18 15.18
C SER A 28 2.75 12.03 16.10
N LYS A 29 3.15 12.32 17.35
CA LYS A 29 3.50 11.29 18.33
C LYS A 29 2.31 10.42 18.66
N GLN A 30 1.14 11.02 18.91
CA GLN A 30 -0.08 10.28 19.24
C GLN A 30 -0.50 9.36 18.08
N ALA A 31 -0.44 9.84 16.81
CA ALA A 31 -0.75 9.03 15.65
C ALA A 31 0.18 7.81 15.52
N LEU A 32 1.50 8.00 15.69
CA LEU A 32 2.49 6.91 15.64
C LEU A 32 2.32 5.90 16.79
N GLU A 33 1.99 6.37 17.99
CA GLU A 33 1.69 5.49 19.13
C GLU A 33 0.44 4.64 18.89
N ILE A 34 -0.61 5.22 18.28
CA ILE A 34 -1.82 4.48 17.92
C ILE A 34 -1.48 3.38 16.90
N ILE A 35 -0.68 3.68 15.88
CA ILE A 35 -0.21 2.70 14.90
C ILE A 35 0.52 1.54 15.60
N ASN A 36 1.46 1.86 16.50
CA ASN A 36 2.20 0.84 17.25
C ASN A 36 1.31 -0.08 18.10
N LYS A 37 0.24 0.46 18.67
CA LYS A 37 -0.68 -0.29 19.54
C LYS A 37 -1.68 -1.15 18.76
N LYS A 38 -2.11 -0.68 17.57
CA LYS A 38 -3.19 -1.32 16.81
C LYS A 38 -2.71 -2.46 15.91
N ILE A 39 -1.45 -2.46 15.50
CA ILE A 39 -0.88 -3.49 14.61
C ILE A 39 -0.20 -4.58 15.45
N ASN A 40 -0.55 -5.83 15.19
CA ASN A 40 0.19 -6.97 15.73
C ASN A 40 1.44 -7.22 14.87
N TRP A 41 2.54 -6.58 15.26
CA TRP A 41 3.80 -6.62 14.52
C TRP A 41 4.40 -8.02 14.41
N THR A 42 4.34 -8.81 15.48
CA THR A 42 4.88 -10.17 15.49
C THR A 42 4.16 -11.05 14.47
N LYS A 43 2.82 -10.98 14.43
CA LYS A 43 2.02 -11.73 13.47
C LYS A 43 2.27 -11.26 12.04
N LEU A 44 2.43 -9.93 11.86
CA LEU A 44 2.68 -9.31 10.56
C LEU A 44 4.03 -9.72 9.95
N LEU A 45 5.09 -9.79 10.76
CA LEU A 45 6.46 -9.96 10.27
C LEU A 45 6.90 -11.41 10.15
N LYS A 46 6.30 -12.33 10.91
CA LYS A 46 6.68 -13.74 10.94
C LYS A 46 6.80 -14.40 9.54
N PRO A 47 5.81 -14.28 8.64
CA PRO A 47 5.92 -14.86 7.29
C PRO A 47 7.06 -14.25 6.47
N ILE A 48 7.28 -12.95 6.62
CA ILE A 48 8.34 -12.22 5.90
C ILE A 48 9.72 -12.67 6.39
N GLU A 49 9.90 -12.84 7.70
CA GLU A 49 11.14 -13.38 8.28
C GLU A 49 11.44 -14.79 7.80
N GLU A 50 10.42 -15.64 7.68
CA GLU A 50 10.55 -17.00 7.16
C GLU A 50 11.03 -17.00 5.70
N ILE A 51 10.48 -16.13 4.84
CA ILE A 51 10.90 -16.00 3.44
C ILE A 51 12.35 -15.51 3.35
N ILE A 52 12.70 -14.46 4.09
CA ILE A 52 14.06 -13.91 4.12
C ILE A 52 15.06 -14.96 4.61
N THR A 53 14.71 -15.72 5.64
CA THR A 53 15.56 -16.75 6.22
C THR A 53 15.82 -17.87 5.21
N LYS A 54 14.79 -18.36 4.52
CA LYS A 54 14.93 -19.37 3.47
C LYS A 54 15.81 -18.90 2.32
N THR A 55 15.69 -17.63 1.94
CA THR A 55 16.50 -17.06 0.84
C THR A 55 17.98 -16.90 1.24
N LYS A 56 18.27 -16.66 2.53
CA LYS A 56 19.64 -16.45 3.04
C LYS A 56 20.38 -17.73 3.42
N GLN A 57 19.78 -18.91 3.38
CA GLN A 57 20.42 -20.18 3.78
C GLN A 57 21.72 -20.51 3.03
N ASN A 58 22.01 -19.84 1.92
CA ASN A 58 23.22 -20.03 1.10
C ASN A 58 24.32 -18.99 1.36
N ASN A 59 24.17 -18.08 2.34
CA ASN A 59 25.13 -17.02 2.59
C ASN A 59 25.91 -17.28 3.89
N SER A 60 27.24 -17.03 3.86
CA SER A 60 28.14 -17.13 5.01
C SER A 60 27.62 -16.35 6.22
N PRO A 61 27.78 -16.87 7.46
CA PRO A 61 27.40 -16.19 8.69
C PRO A 61 28.29 -14.97 9.02
N ALA A 62 29.36 -14.73 8.26
CA ALA A 62 30.25 -13.59 8.44
C ALA A 62 29.68 -12.35 7.74
N GLY A 63 29.38 -11.30 8.52
CA GLY A 63 28.91 -10.02 7.98
C GLY A 63 28.44 -9.06 9.08
N ARG A 64 28.25 -7.79 8.71
CA ARG A 64 27.67 -6.75 9.59
C ARG A 64 26.29 -7.21 10.11
N ARG A 65 26.00 -6.98 11.38
CA ARG A 65 24.70 -7.28 11.99
C ARG A 65 23.58 -6.61 11.19
N THR A 66 22.55 -7.38 10.85
CA THR A 66 21.37 -6.88 10.15
C THR A 66 20.48 -6.11 11.13
N PHE A 67 19.87 -5.04 10.66
CA PHE A 67 18.83 -4.34 11.44
C PHE A 67 17.63 -5.27 11.69
N ASP A 68 16.93 -5.01 12.78
CA ASP A 68 15.65 -5.66 13.06
C ASP A 68 14.65 -5.35 11.92
N LEU A 69 13.99 -6.37 11.41
CA LEU A 69 13.01 -6.23 10.35
C LEU A 69 11.86 -5.30 10.75
N LEU A 70 11.48 -5.29 12.02
CA LEU A 70 10.47 -4.38 12.55
C LEU A 70 10.88 -2.91 12.37
N VAL A 71 12.14 -2.57 12.66
CA VAL A 71 12.66 -1.22 12.48
C VAL A 71 12.58 -0.82 11.01
N ILE A 72 13.00 -1.70 10.11
CA ILE A 72 12.99 -1.44 8.66
C ILE A 72 11.56 -1.22 8.12
N VAL A 73 10.61 -2.08 8.49
CA VAL A 73 9.20 -1.93 8.05
C VAL A 73 8.60 -0.64 8.59
N LYS A 74 8.89 -0.28 9.83
CA LYS A 74 8.46 1.00 10.39
C LYS A 74 9.12 2.20 9.69
N CYS A 75 10.39 2.09 9.26
CA CYS A 75 11.04 3.10 8.42
C CYS A 75 10.29 3.31 7.11
N PHE A 76 9.87 2.24 6.41
CA PHE A 76 9.07 2.35 5.19
C PHE A 76 7.70 3.01 5.44
N ILE A 77 7.08 2.74 6.58
CA ILE A 77 5.84 3.41 6.98
C ILE A 77 6.08 4.92 7.20
N LEU A 78 7.15 5.30 7.91
CA LEU A 78 7.52 6.71 8.10
C LEU A 78 7.78 7.41 6.76
N GLN A 79 8.55 6.77 5.87
CA GLN A 79 8.79 7.30 4.51
C GLN A 79 7.48 7.59 3.77
N SER A 80 6.54 6.63 3.80
CA SER A 80 5.27 6.77 3.09
C SER A 80 4.35 7.81 3.72
N ILE A 81 4.32 7.94 5.06
CA ILE A 81 3.48 8.92 5.76
C ILE A 81 3.98 10.34 5.55
N TYR A 82 5.31 10.55 5.59
CA TYR A 82 5.94 11.87 5.59
C TYR A 82 6.59 12.24 4.26
N ASP A 83 6.45 11.40 3.23
CA ASP A 83 7.03 11.59 1.88
C ASP A 83 8.55 11.88 1.94
N LEU A 84 9.30 11.01 2.64
CA LEU A 84 10.73 11.19 2.89
C LEU A 84 11.58 10.39 1.89
N SER A 85 12.63 11.01 1.37
CA SER A 85 13.73 10.31 0.69
C SER A 85 14.58 9.49 1.69
N ASP A 86 15.42 8.58 1.20
CA ASP A 86 16.27 7.77 2.08
C ASP A 86 17.20 8.62 2.95
N PRO A 87 17.95 9.60 2.41
CA PRO A 87 18.77 10.50 3.23
C PRO A 87 17.93 11.30 4.22
N ARG A 88 16.76 11.81 3.77
CA ARG A 88 15.90 12.61 4.64
C ARG A 88 15.31 11.78 5.79
N LEU A 89 15.00 10.51 5.55
CA LEU A 89 14.53 9.63 6.61
C LEU A 89 15.61 9.42 7.69
N GLU A 90 16.86 9.20 7.30
CA GLU A 90 17.99 9.06 8.23
C GLU A 90 18.14 10.30 9.11
N GLU A 91 18.17 11.50 8.51
CA GLU A 91 18.20 12.79 9.21
C GLU A 91 17.02 12.94 10.20
N GLU A 92 15.80 12.68 9.72
CA GLU A 92 14.59 12.84 10.54
C GLU A 92 14.54 11.83 11.69
N ILE A 93 15.10 10.62 11.53
CA ILE A 93 15.22 9.66 12.64
C ILE A 93 16.23 10.16 13.67
N ALA A 94 17.32 10.76 13.23
CA ALA A 94 18.32 11.34 14.13
C ALA A 94 17.74 12.49 14.96
N ASP A 95 16.95 13.36 14.33
CA ASP A 95 16.47 14.60 14.98
C ASP A 95 15.14 14.42 15.72
N ARG A 96 14.23 13.55 15.21
CA ARG A 96 12.88 13.43 15.75
C ARG A 96 12.74 12.32 16.79
N ARG A 97 12.64 12.72 18.05
CA ARG A 97 12.37 11.78 19.15
C ARG A 97 11.10 10.92 18.93
N SER A 98 10.06 11.48 18.31
CA SER A 98 8.84 10.73 17.99
C SER A 98 9.07 9.57 17.01
N PHE A 99 10.01 9.73 16.07
CA PHE A 99 10.39 8.66 15.16
C PHE A 99 11.18 7.57 15.89
N GLN A 100 12.16 7.96 16.73
CA GLN A 100 12.95 7.02 17.54
C GLN A 100 12.03 6.16 18.42
N ILE A 101 11.04 6.78 19.09
CA ILE A 101 10.05 6.08 19.92
C ILE A 101 9.21 5.11 19.06
N PHE A 102 8.75 5.55 17.90
CA PHE A 102 7.97 4.72 16.99
C PHE A 102 8.76 3.50 16.52
N LEU A 103 10.04 3.69 16.20
CA LEU A 103 10.96 2.63 15.79
C LEU A 103 11.35 1.71 16.96
N GLY A 104 11.20 2.16 18.20
CA GLY A 104 11.66 1.46 19.41
C GLY A 104 13.17 1.58 19.63
N LEU A 105 13.79 2.68 19.16
CA LEU A 105 15.20 2.96 19.29
C LEU A 105 15.47 3.73 20.58
N ASN A 106 16.57 3.36 21.26
CA ASN A 106 17.15 4.10 22.37
C ASN A 106 18.26 5.04 21.86
N SER A 107 18.72 5.94 22.72
CA SER A 107 19.76 6.91 22.37
C SER A 107 21.12 6.28 22.02
N SER A 108 21.36 5.03 22.46
CA SER A 108 22.57 4.26 22.15
C SER A 108 22.48 3.37 20.91
N ASP A 109 21.28 3.24 20.33
CA ASP A 109 21.06 2.35 19.19
C ASP A 109 21.52 3.00 17.89
N SER A 110 22.04 2.20 16.97
CA SER A 110 22.38 2.67 15.64
C SER A 110 21.11 2.92 14.79
N ILE A 111 21.13 3.98 14.02
CA ILE A 111 20.07 4.37 13.10
C ILE A 111 20.34 3.69 11.74
N PRO A 112 19.32 3.17 11.02
CA PRO A 112 19.49 2.68 9.66
C PRO A 112 19.92 3.82 8.74
N ASP A 113 21.03 3.68 8.06
CA ASP A 113 21.54 4.64 7.07
C ASP A 113 20.74 4.54 5.75
N GLU A 114 20.87 5.57 4.89
CA GLU A 114 20.21 5.63 3.58
C GLU A 114 20.46 4.39 2.72
N THR A 115 21.70 3.87 2.75
CA THR A 115 22.09 2.69 1.96
C THR A 115 21.45 1.42 2.48
N THR A 116 21.28 1.30 3.79
CA THR A 116 20.55 0.21 4.43
C THR A 116 19.08 0.24 4.03
N ILE A 117 18.41 1.39 4.09
CA ILE A 117 17.02 1.56 3.66
C ILE A 117 16.86 1.18 2.19
N CYS A 118 17.75 1.67 1.31
CA CYS A 118 17.74 1.36 -0.11
C CYS A 118 17.88 -0.15 -0.36
N ARG A 119 18.83 -0.85 0.30
CA ARG A 119 19.04 -2.31 0.18
C ARG A 119 17.83 -3.11 0.63
N TYR A 120 17.22 -2.76 1.74
CA TYR A 120 16.02 -3.45 2.20
C TYR A 120 14.83 -3.22 1.27
N ARG A 121 14.67 -2.01 0.71
CA ARG A 121 13.65 -1.75 -0.31
C ARG A 121 13.85 -2.63 -1.54
N GLU A 122 15.08 -2.77 -2.03
CA GLU A 122 15.39 -3.65 -3.16
C GLU A 122 15.08 -5.11 -2.82
N LEU A 123 15.41 -5.57 -1.61
CA LEU A 123 15.07 -6.90 -1.12
C LEU A 123 13.55 -7.12 -1.10
N PHE A 124 12.80 -6.17 -0.55
CA PHE A 124 11.34 -6.25 -0.51
C PHE A 124 10.73 -6.26 -1.92
N ALA A 125 11.20 -5.37 -2.79
CA ALA A 125 10.71 -5.27 -4.16
C ALA A 125 11.04 -6.52 -5.01
N SER A 126 12.23 -7.12 -4.82
CA SER A 126 12.68 -8.28 -5.58
C SER A 126 12.02 -9.59 -5.15
N LEU A 127 11.78 -9.77 -3.86
CA LEU A 127 11.12 -10.96 -3.29
C LEU A 127 9.60 -10.79 -3.11
N GLU A 128 9.03 -9.71 -3.60
CA GLU A 128 7.61 -9.35 -3.43
C GLU A 128 7.12 -9.34 -1.97
N LEU A 129 8.03 -9.06 -1.01
CA LEU A 129 7.70 -8.98 0.41
C LEU A 129 6.78 -7.79 0.74
N ASP A 130 6.74 -6.79 -0.12
CA ASP A 130 5.79 -5.69 -0.10
C ASP A 130 4.34 -6.19 -0.23
N LYS A 131 4.08 -7.12 -1.13
CA LYS A 131 2.77 -7.76 -1.29
C LYS A 131 2.43 -8.61 -0.07
N GLU A 132 3.37 -9.43 0.40
CA GLU A 132 3.17 -10.28 1.56
C GLU A 132 2.85 -9.44 2.80
N LEU A 133 3.60 -8.36 3.04
CA LEU A 133 3.34 -7.42 4.13
C LEU A 133 1.92 -6.84 4.07
N PHE A 134 1.48 -6.43 2.88
CA PHE A 134 0.16 -5.88 2.67
C PHE A 134 -0.95 -6.91 2.93
N TYR A 135 -0.79 -8.13 2.44
CA TYR A 135 -1.79 -9.18 2.62
C TYR A 135 -1.84 -9.73 4.06
N GLU A 136 -0.70 -9.85 4.73
CA GLU A 136 -0.66 -10.22 6.16
C GLU A 136 -1.34 -9.17 7.04
N PHE A 137 -1.18 -7.89 6.73
CA PHE A 137 -1.93 -6.84 7.40
C PHE A 137 -3.43 -6.93 7.12
N ASN A 138 -3.82 -7.21 5.89
CA ASN A 138 -5.23 -7.39 5.53
C ASN A 138 -5.87 -8.60 6.23
N LYS A 139 -5.12 -9.67 6.51
CA LYS A 139 -5.60 -10.77 7.35
C LYS A 139 -5.98 -10.28 8.75
N GLN A 140 -5.16 -9.40 9.37
CA GLN A 140 -5.52 -8.79 10.65
C GLN A 140 -6.79 -7.93 10.56
N LEU A 141 -6.94 -7.16 9.47
CA LEU A 141 -8.15 -6.36 9.24
C LEU A 141 -9.40 -7.23 9.02
N THR A 142 -9.24 -8.40 8.40
CA THR A 142 -10.32 -9.38 8.23
C THR A 142 -10.73 -9.98 9.57
N GLU A 143 -9.79 -10.33 10.44
CA GLU A 143 -10.05 -10.84 11.79
C GLU A 143 -10.78 -9.80 12.67
N LEU A 144 -10.54 -8.51 12.42
CA LEU A 144 -11.24 -7.40 13.06
C LEU A 144 -12.58 -7.05 12.39
N ASN A 145 -13.01 -7.82 11.39
CA ASN A 145 -14.22 -7.58 10.59
C ASN A 145 -14.23 -6.24 9.84
N PHE A 146 -13.06 -5.67 9.52
CA PHE A 146 -12.94 -4.46 8.70
C PHE A 146 -12.86 -4.77 7.20
N ILE A 147 -12.67 -6.01 6.82
CA ILE A 147 -12.88 -6.51 5.47
C ILE A 147 -14.13 -7.41 5.54
N VAL A 148 -15.26 -6.85 5.15
CA VAL A 148 -16.57 -7.50 5.31
C VAL A 148 -16.86 -8.48 4.18
N GLY A 149 -16.28 -8.26 2.99
CA GLY A 149 -16.41 -9.17 1.84
C GLY A 149 -17.79 -9.19 1.17
N LYS A 150 -18.71 -8.30 1.53
CA LYS A 150 -20.04 -8.23 0.90
C LYS A 150 -20.03 -7.57 -0.47
N GLY A 151 -19.08 -6.67 -0.70
CA GLY A 151 -18.99 -5.96 -1.98
C GLY A 151 -17.60 -5.43 -2.23
N THR A 152 -17.21 -5.44 -3.50
CA THR A 152 -15.89 -4.96 -3.94
C THR A 152 -16.03 -3.90 -5.01
N ILE A 153 -15.31 -2.80 -4.87
CA ILE A 153 -15.22 -1.73 -5.85
C ILE A 153 -13.81 -1.75 -6.45
N VAL A 154 -13.74 -1.86 -7.79
CA VAL A 154 -12.46 -1.91 -8.52
C VAL A 154 -12.28 -0.64 -9.32
N ASP A 155 -11.09 -0.04 -9.24
CA ASP A 155 -10.69 1.07 -10.10
C ASP A 155 -9.16 1.15 -10.23
N ALA A 156 -8.69 2.05 -11.14
CA ALA A 156 -7.27 2.25 -11.42
C ALA A 156 -6.89 3.73 -11.43
N THR A 157 -5.66 4.00 -11.02
CA THR A 157 -5.07 5.35 -11.11
C THR A 157 -3.79 5.32 -11.93
N ILE A 158 -3.51 6.43 -12.63
CA ILE A 158 -2.28 6.60 -13.38
C ILE A 158 -1.26 7.29 -12.47
N LYS A 159 -0.02 6.80 -12.52
CA LYS A 159 1.17 7.41 -11.94
C LYS A 159 2.14 7.77 -13.06
N GLN A 160 2.53 9.04 -13.16
CA GLN A 160 3.43 9.51 -14.20
C GLN A 160 4.86 9.06 -13.92
N ALA A 161 5.56 8.59 -14.94
CA ALA A 161 6.97 8.25 -14.84
C ALA A 161 7.83 9.47 -14.53
N GLN A 162 8.95 9.26 -13.85
CA GLN A 162 9.94 10.29 -13.61
C GLN A 162 10.74 10.60 -14.87
N ALA A 163 11.08 9.57 -15.63
CA ALA A 163 11.81 9.69 -16.89
C ALA A 163 10.95 10.25 -18.03
N LYS A 164 11.59 10.96 -18.96
CA LYS A 164 10.96 11.34 -20.22
C LYS A 164 10.80 10.11 -21.12
N PRO A 165 9.79 10.07 -22.01
CA PRO A 165 9.60 8.94 -22.92
C PRO A 165 10.79 8.61 -23.83
N SER A 166 11.60 9.62 -24.17
CA SER A 166 12.84 9.47 -24.96
C SER A 166 14.02 8.91 -24.16
N SER A 167 13.87 8.75 -22.83
CA SER A 167 14.91 8.22 -21.96
C SER A 167 14.84 6.71 -21.89
N ASN A 168 15.98 6.03 -22.08
CA ASN A 168 16.08 4.58 -21.85
C ASN A 168 16.15 4.18 -20.36
N ARG A 169 15.98 5.12 -19.43
CA ARG A 169 16.12 4.89 -18.00
C ARG A 169 14.98 4.08 -17.40
N ASP A 170 13.75 4.25 -17.92
CA ASP A 170 12.55 3.58 -17.43
C ASP A 170 11.89 2.80 -18.57
N LYS A 171 12.35 1.57 -18.79
CA LYS A 171 11.93 0.69 -19.90
C LYS A 171 10.55 0.07 -19.67
N ASP A 172 10.09 0.03 -18.42
CA ASP A 172 8.82 -0.58 -18.04
C ASP A 172 7.64 0.39 -18.14
N ALA A 173 7.92 1.70 -18.14
CA ALA A 173 6.91 2.73 -18.32
C ALA A 173 6.41 2.78 -19.76
N ASP A 174 5.13 3.09 -19.95
CA ASP A 174 4.53 3.15 -21.28
C ASP A 174 3.40 4.20 -21.34
N PHE A 175 2.84 4.39 -22.52
CA PHE A 175 1.81 5.38 -22.77
C PHE A 175 0.39 4.87 -22.49
N THR A 176 -0.44 5.78 -21.99
CA THR A 176 -1.89 5.60 -21.91
C THR A 176 -2.60 6.91 -22.18
N LYS A 177 -3.86 6.84 -22.62
CA LYS A 177 -4.71 8.03 -22.83
C LYS A 177 -5.87 8.04 -21.83
N LYS A 178 -6.07 9.18 -21.17
CA LYS A 178 -7.23 9.42 -20.29
C LYS A 178 -7.80 10.80 -20.55
N ARG A 179 -9.10 10.89 -20.85
CA ARG A 179 -9.80 12.16 -21.14
C ARG A 179 -9.07 13.04 -22.18
N GLY A 180 -8.58 12.43 -23.27
CA GLY A 180 -7.87 13.14 -24.35
C GLY A 180 -6.41 13.48 -24.08
N LYS A 181 -5.94 13.37 -22.84
CA LYS A 181 -4.52 13.60 -22.46
C LYS A 181 -3.73 12.29 -22.50
N THR A 182 -2.51 12.36 -23.01
CA THR A 182 -1.55 11.25 -23.02
C THR A 182 -0.68 11.32 -21.77
N TYR A 183 -0.50 10.18 -21.13
CA TYR A 183 0.34 9.99 -19.96
C TYR A 183 1.37 8.93 -20.25
N TYR A 184 2.58 9.09 -19.72
CA TYR A 184 3.65 8.10 -19.76
C TYR A 184 3.96 7.66 -18.32
N GLY A 185 3.93 6.37 -18.05
CA GLY A 185 4.18 5.84 -16.70
C GLY A 185 3.53 4.49 -16.42
N TYR A 186 2.86 4.39 -15.28
CA TYR A 186 2.31 3.17 -14.71
C TYR A 186 0.85 3.34 -14.28
N LYS A 187 0.22 2.22 -13.94
CA LYS A 187 -1.11 2.18 -13.33
C LYS A 187 -1.08 1.37 -12.05
N GLY A 188 -1.63 1.96 -11.00
CA GLY A 188 -1.99 1.24 -9.79
C GLY A 188 -3.47 0.88 -9.80
N HIS A 189 -3.79 -0.38 -9.54
CA HIS A 189 -5.14 -0.91 -9.52
C HIS A 189 -5.46 -1.34 -8.10
N ILE A 190 -6.65 -1.03 -7.62
CA ILE A 190 -7.11 -1.42 -6.27
C ILE A 190 -8.49 -2.03 -6.33
N ALA A 191 -8.73 -2.93 -5.39
CA ALA A 191 -10.04 -3.40 -5.01
C ALA A 191 -10.29 -3.01 -3.55
N ILE A 192 -11.38 -2.28 -3.29
CA ILE A 192 -11.74 -1.86 -1.93
C ILE A 192 -13.00 -2.58 -1.47
N ASP A 193 -13.14 -2.76 -0.17
CA ASP A 193 -14.39 -3.15 0.46
C ASP A 193 -15.41 -2.00 0.33
N SER A 194 -16.64 -2.31 -0.07
CA SER A 194 -17.67 -1.30 -0.36
C SER A 194 -18.23 -0.62 0.89
N GLU A 195 -18.11 -1.24 2.07
CA GLU A 195 -18.64 -0.73 3.33
C GLU A 195 -17.56 0.04 4.10
N THR A 196 -16.40 -0.56 4.26
CA THR A 196 -15.31 -0.01 5.09
C THR A 196 -14.29 0.80 4.31
N GLU A 197 -14.30 0.70 2.96
CA GLU A 197 -13.33 1.34 2.05
C GLU A 197 -11.88 0.88 2.27
N VAL A 198 -11.66 -0.20 3.00
CA VAL A 198 -10.35 -0.84 3.14
C VAL A 198 -9.91 -1.40 1.80
N ILE A 199 -8.67 -1.18 1.41
CA ILE A 199 -8.09 -1.75 0.20
C ILE A 199 -7.83 -3.23 0.44
N LYS A 200 -8.56 -4.10 -0.27
CA LYS A 200 -8.46 -5.56 -0.17
C LYS A 200 -7.34 -6.13 -1.01
N LYS A 201 -7.22 -5.64 -2.24
CA LYS A 201 -6.22 -6.11 -3.21
C LYS A 201 -5.60 -4.95 -3.96
N VAL A 202 -4.36 -5.15 -4.36
CA VAL A 202 -3.57 -4.20 -5.13
C VAL A 202 -2.87 -4.91 -6.29
N GLU A 203 -2.83 -4.24 -7.45
CA GLU A 203 -2.04 -4.65 -8.60
C GLU A 203 -1.35 -3.44 -9.21
N PHE A 204 -0.18 -3.67 -9.81
CA PHE A 204 0.59 -2.60 -10.43
C PHE A 204 1.06 -3.03 -11.82
N SER A 205 0.93 -2.16 -12.80
CA SER A 205 1.24 -2.48 -14.20
C SER A 205 1.80 -1.29 -14.96
N SER A 206 2.44 -1.57 -16.10
CA SER A 206 2.73 -0.56 -17.10
C SER A 206 1.44 0.13 -17.56
N ALA A 207 1.50 1.43 -17.86
CA ALA A 207 0.32 2.21 -18.21
C ALA A 207 -0.36 1.75 -19.52
N LYS A 208 0.33 1.03 -20.41
CA LYS A 208 -0.26 0.48 -21.64
C LYS A 208 -1.24 -0.65 -21.38
N ILE A 209 -1.08 -1.38 -20.26
CA ILE A 209 -1.98 -2.49 -19.93
C ILE A 209 -3.38 -1.95 -19.65
N HIS A 210 -4.37 -2.53 -20.31
CA HIS A 210 -5.75 -2.11 -20.16
C HIS A 210 -6.27 -2.53 -18.78
N ASP A 211 -6.97 -1.61 -18.09
CA ASP A 211 -7.45 -1.82 -16.71
C ASP A 211 -8.26 -3.12 -16.56
N SER A 212 -9.03 -3.48 -17.60
CA SER A 212 -9.82 -4.72 -17.60
C SER A 212 -8.99 -6.01 -17.50
N ASN A 213 -7.70 -5.99 -17.84
CA ASN A 213 -6.85 -7.18 -17.74
C ASN A 213 -6.52 -7.53 -16.30
N MET A 214 -6.47 -6.52 -15.41
CA MET A 214 -6.22 -6.69 -13.97
C MET A 214 -7.48 -7.06 -13.17
N PHE A 215 -8.66 -7.10 -13.83
CA PHE A 215 -9.92 -7.32 -13.13
C PHE A 215 -9.98 -8.64 -12.36
N ASN A 216 -9.53 -9.74 -12.97
CA ASN A 216 -9.65 -11.06 -12.37
C ASN A 216 -8.73 -11.25 -11.15
N SER A 217 -7.54 -10.62 -11.14
CA SER A 217 -6.62 -10.68 -9.99
C SER A 217 -7.13 -9.86 -8.79
N LEU A 218 -7.99 -8.89 -9.05
CA LEU A 218 -8.54 -7.98 -8.02
C LEU A 218 -9.80 -8.50 -7.33
N ILE A 219 -10.41 -9.59 -7.82
CA ILE A 219 -11.69 -10.09 -7.32
C ILE A 219 -11.53 -11.49 -6.76
N ASP A 220 -12.19 -11.76 -5.64
CA ASP A 220 -12.34 -13.09 -5.09
C ASP A 220 -13.63 -13.76 -5.57
N GLU A 221 -13.64 -15.07 -5.63
CA GLU A 221 -14.84 -15.82 -6.03
C GLU A 221 -15.96 -15.79 -4.97
N THR A 222 -15.62 -15.41 -3.75
CA THR A 222 -16.53 -15.28 -2.61
C THR A 222 -17.29 -13.96 -2.54
N GLU A 223 -17.03 -13.04 -3.48
CA GLU A 223 -17.69 -11.74 -3.51
C GLU A 223 -19.19 -11.85 -3.78
N GLN A 224 -20.00 -11.05 -3.08
CA GLN A 224 -21.43 -10.98 -3.34
C GLN A 224 -21.77 -9.91 -4.41
N VAL A 225 -21.02 -8.80 -4.39
CA VAL A 225 -21.25 -7.65 -5.27
C VAL A 225 -19.92 -7.16 -5.82
N VAL A 226 -19.83 -6.92 -7.13
CA VAL A 226 -18.66 -6.30 -7.75
C VAL A 226 -19.08 -5.06 -8.52
N LEU A 227 -18.49 -3.93 -8.16
CA LEU A 227 -18.70 -2.62 -8.79
C LEU A 227 -17.43 -2.20 -9.53
N ALA A 228 -17.56 -1.74 -10.77
CA ALA A 228 -16.44 -1.22 -11.56
C ALA A 228 -16.91 -0.21 -12.60
N ASP A 229 -15.97 0.61 -13.10
CA ASP A 229 -16.27 1.57 -14.18
C ASP A 229 -16.60 0.87 -15.51
N LYS A 230 -17.19 1.64 -16.43
CA LYS A 230 -17.49 1.21 -17.81
C LYS A 230 -16.26 0.72 -18.60
N GLY A 231 -15.04 1.11 -18.21
CA GLY A 231 -13.78 0.60 -18.74
C GLY A 231 -13.60 -0.91 -18.54
N TYR A 232 -14.21 -1.46 -17.50
CA TYR A 232 -14.21 -2.89 -17.19
C TYR A 232 -15.34 -3.68 -17.88
N ALA A 233 -16.23 -2.99 -18.64
CA ALA A 233 -17.40 -3.62 -19.24
C ALA A 233 -16.99 -4.62 -20.34
N ASN A 234 -17.29 -5.90 -20.10
CA ASN A 234 -17.12 -7.01 -21.02
C ASN A 234 -18.29 -7.98 -20.84
N GLN A 235 -18.89 -8.43 -21.95
CA GLN A 235 -20.07 -9.31 -21.93
C GLN A 235 -19.78 -10.65 -21.24
N GLN A 236 -18.64 -11.27 -21.57
CA GLN A 236 -18.24 -12.55 -20.98
C GLN A 236 -18.01 -12.42 -19.48
N ARG A 237 -17.35 -11.34 -19.04
CA ARG A 237 -17.15 -11.04 -17.61
C ARG A 237 -18.48 -10.88 -16.87
N LYS A 238 -19.43 -10.15 -17.46
CA LYS A 238 -20.77 -9.99 -16.84
C LYS A 238 -21.52 -11.33 -16.74
N ARG A 239 -21.36 -12.24 -17.72
CA ARG A 239 -21.92 -13.59 -17.67
C ARG A 239 -21.24 -14.42 -16.58
N ASN A 240 -19.89 -14.41 -16.51
CA ASN A 240 -19.14 -15.16 -15.52
C ASN A 240 -19.46 -14.73 -14.09
N LEU A 241 -19.59 -13.44 -13.81
CA LEU A 241 -19.99 -12.98 -12.49
C LEU A 241 -21.38 -13.49 -12.12
N ARG A 242 -22.33 -13.40 -13.05
CA ARG A 242 -23.71 -13.89 -12.81
C ARG A 242 -23.79 -15.40 -12.61
N SER A 243 -23.01 -16.19 -13.39
CA SER A 243 -22.98 -17.65 -13.22
C SER A 243 -22.42 -18.09 -11.87
N LYS A 244 -21.58 -17.24 -11.25
CA LYS A 244 -21.07 -17.44 -9.88
C LYS A 244 -21.99 -16.85 -8.79
N GLY A 245 -23.18 -16.37 -9.13
CA GLY A 245 -24.10 -15.73 -8.19
C GLY A 245 -23.69 -14.33 -7.73
N ILE A 246 -22.66 -13.72 -8.35
CA ILE A 246 -22.12 -12.42 -7.97
C ILE A 246 -22.94 -11.32 -8.66
N PHE A 247 -23.45 -10.36 -7.90
CA PHE A 247 -24.13 -9.20 -8.46
C PHE A 247 -23.14 -8.33 -9.26
N CYS A 248 -23.40 -8.22 -10.56
CA CYS A 248 -22.55 -7.46 -11.48
C CYS A 248 -22.98 -5.99 -11.54
N GLY A 249 -22.26 -5.14 -10.81
CA GLY A 249 -22.41 -3.69 -10.79
C GLY A 249 -21.45 -2.94 -11.73
N ILE A 250 -20.89 -3.61 -12.75
CA ILE A 250 -20.06 -2.95 -13.77
C ILE A 250 -20.96 -2.03 -14.60
N LEU A 251 -20.57 -0.76 -14.71
CA LEU A 251 -21.34 0.25 -15.46
C LEU A 251 -21.51 -0.15 -16.91
N ASP A 252 -22.69 0.09 -17.45
CA ASP A 252 -22.98 -0.16 -18.85
C ASP A 252 -22.31 0.89 -19.74
N LYS A 253 -21.71 0.43 -20.85
CA LYS A 253 -21.03 1.27 -21.85
C LYS A 253 -21.93 1.44 -23.08
N GLY A 254 -22.13 2.68 -23.51
CA GLY A 254 -22.72 2.96 -24.83
C GLY A 254 -21.73 2.67 -25.94
N TYR A 255 -22.23 2.32 -27.14
CA TYR A 255 -21.46 2.09 -28.35
C TYR A 255 -21.84 3.10 -29.40
N ARG A 256 -21.02 3.25 -30.45
CA ARG A 256 -21.16 4.29 -31.48
C ARG A 256 -22.57 4.34 -32.12
N ASN A 257 -23.22 3.18 -32.27
CA ASN A 257 -24.55 3.07 -32.90
C ASN A 257 -25.63 2.58 -31.91
N ARG A 258 -25.34 2.54 -30.60
CA ARG A 258 -26.29 2.06 -29.62
C ARG A 258 -26.11 2.83 -28.31
N GLU A 259 -26.95 3.83 -28.14
CA GLU A 259 -26.99 4.56 -26.84
C GLU A 259 -27.52 3.70 -25.72
N LEU A 260 -27.22 4.13 -24.49
CA LEU A 260 -27.77 3.53 -23.29
C LEU A 260 -29.27 3.85 -23.18
N SER A 261 -30.06 2.83 -22.88
CA SER A 261 -31.49 2.99 -22.57
C SER A 261 -31.71 3.83 -21.32
N ARG A 262 -32.92 4.38 -21.14
CA ARG A 262 -33.27 5.11 -19.89
C ARG A 262 -33.05 4.28 -18.64
N LYS A 263 -33.38 2.97 -18.67
CA LYS A 263 -33.15 2.02 -17.57
C LYS A 263 -31.66 1.87 -17.26
N GLN A 264 -30.81 1.73 -18.28
CA GLN A 264 -29.34 1.63 -18.10
C GLN A 264 -28.73 2.93 -17.57
N LYS A 265 -29.19 4.10 -18.06
CA LYS A 265 -28.73 5.40 -17.54
C LYS A 265 -29.11 5.56 -16.04
N LYS A 266 -30.34 5.18 -15.62
CA LYS A 266 -30.79 5.18 -14.23
C LYS A 266 -29.94 4.22 -13.36
N LYS A 267 -29.73 2.98 -13.83
CA LYS A 267 -28.88 1.99 -13.16
C LYS A 267 -27.45 2.51 -12.99
N ASN A 268 -26.83 3.03 -14.04
CA ASN A 268 -25.48 3.59 -13.98
C ASN A 268 -25.37 4.72 -12.96
N ARG A 269 -26.39 5.61 -12.87
CA ARG A 269 -26.40 6.70 -11.88
C ARG A 269 -26.39 6.17 -10.44
N LEU A 270 -27.21 5.16 -10.14
CA LEU A 270 -27.27 4.53 -8.80
C LEU A 270 -25.95 3.82 -8.47
N LEU A 271 -25.40 3.03 -9.39
CA LEU A 271 -24.14 2.32 -9.17
C LEU A 271 -22.95 3.28 -9.04
N SER A 272 -22.94 4.39 -9.77
CA SER A 272 -21.86 5.40 -9.68
C SER A 272 -21.79 6.06 -8.32
N SER A 273 -22.91 6.27 -7.63
CA SER A 273 -22.90 6.89 -6.29
C SER A 273 -22.14 6.02 -5.27
N VAL A 274 -22.34 4.69 -5.33
CA VAL A 274 -21.61 3.75 -4.45
C VAL A 274 -20.16 3.59 -4.92
N ARG A 275 -19.95 3.46 -6.24
CA ARG A 275 -18.61 3.27 -6.82
C ARG A 275 -17.65 4.44 -6.50
N ASN A 276 -18.16 5.65 -6.37
CA ASN A 276 -17.32 6.82 -6.07
C ASN A 276 -16.52 6.70 -4.77
N ALA A 277 -16.86 5.77 -3.88
CA ALA A 277 -16.06 5.49 -2.67
C ALA A 277 -14.60 5.13 -2.99
N VAL A 278 -14.32 4.48 -4.15
CA VAL A 278 -12.94 4.15 -4.57
C VAL A 278 -12.08 5.37 -4.91
N GLU A 279 -12.69 6.53 -5.09
CA GLU A 279 -11.94 7.78 -5.33
C GLU A 279 -11.23 8.28 -4.06
N ARG A 280 -11.74 7.91 -2.86
CA ARG A 280 -11.17 8.34 -1.58
C ARG A 280 -9.74 7.82 -1.33
N PRO A 281 -9.44 6.51 -1.46
CA PRO A 281 -8.06 6.04 -1.35
C PRO A 281 -7.12 6.69 -2.37
N PHE A 282 -7.54 6.86 -3.62
CA PHE A 282 -6.72 7.52 -4.62
C PHE A 282 -6.49 9.01 -4.31
N SER A 283 -7.51 9.69 -3.82
CA SER A 283 -7.40 11.08 -3.40
C SER A 283 -6.42 11.22 -2.23
N PHE A 284 -6.54 10.35 -1.21
CA PHE A 284 -5.61 10.30 -0.10
C PHE A 284 -4.17 10.06 -0.55
N MET A 285 -3.95 9.03 -1.37
CA MET A 285 -2.61 8.73 -1.89
C MET A 285 -2.01 9.94 -2.63
N LYS A 286 -2.80 10.62 -3.46
CA LYS A 286 -2.29 11.74 -4.28
C LYS A 286 -2.13 13.05 -3.50
N GLN A 287 -3.04 13.35 -2.58
CA GLN A 287 -3.07 14.64 -1.87
C GLN A 287 -2.28 14.61 -0.57
N VAL A 288 -2.25 13.46 0.11
CA VAL A 288 -1.62 13.35 1.43
C VAL A 288 -0.26 12.64 1.34
N LEU A 289 -0.15 11.58 0.51
CA LEU A 289 1.09 10.82 0.35
C LEU A 289 1.89 11.21 -0.91
N ASN A 290 1.52 12.31 -1.56
CA ASN A 290 2.18 12.85 -2.77
C ASN A 290 2.37 11.82 -3.93
N TYR A 291 1.49 10.80 -4.00
CA TYR A 291 1.56 9.72 -4.97
C TYR A 291 1.06 10.15 -6.36
N SER A 292 1.69 11.13 -7.00
CA SER A 292 1.30 11.62 -8.34
C SER A 292 2.32 11.29 -9.42
N ARG A 293 3.60 11.34 -9.09
CA ARG A 293 4.74 11.05 -9.94
C ARG A 293 5.61 9.94 -9.34
N CYS A 294 6.24 9.13 -10.19
CA CYS A 294 7.13 8.07 -9.76
C CYS A 294 8.38 8.64 -9.08
N SER A 295 8.80 8.01 -8.01
CA SER A 295 10.06 8.32 -7.32
C SER A 295 11.23 7.48 -7.87
N TYR A 296 10.92 6.39 -8.59
CA TYR A 296 11.87 5.40 -9.10
C TYR A 296 11.71 5.17 -10.60
N TYR A 297 12.70 4.48 -11.22
CA TYR A 297 12.75 4.20 -12.65
C TYR A 297 12.27 2.82 -13.07
N ASP A 298 12.09 1.87 -12.17
CA ASP A 298 11.66 0.51 -12.52
C ASP A 298 10.29 0.16 -11.93
N ILE A 299 9.63 -0.83 -12.53
CA ILE A 299 8.29 -1.25 -12.13
C ILE A 299 8.26 -1.84 -10.72
N ARG A 300 9.32 -2.54 -10.26
CA ARG A 300 9.36 -3.21 -8.97
C ARG A 300 9.40 -2.21 -7.83
N ARG A 301 10.26 -1.19 -7.92
CA ARG A 301 10.36 -0.12 -6.91
C ARG A 301 9.13 0.77 -6.88
N ASN A 302 8.56 1.09 -8.06
CA ASN A 302 7.31 1.85 -8.13
C ASN A 302 6.10 1.04 -7.63
N ARG A 303 6.08 -0.29 -7.80
CA ARG A 303 5.12 -1.20 -7.18
C ARG A 303 5.24 -1.18 -5.66
N PHE A 304 6.46 -1.32 -5.14
CA PHE A 304 6.74 -1.22 -3.71
C PHE A 304 6.15 0.07 -3.12
N GLU A 305 6.44 1.22 -3.73
CA GLU A 305 5.91 2.52 -3.30
C GLU A 305 4.38 2.54 -3.32
N PHE A 306 3.75 2.00 -4.36
CA PHE A 306 2.29 1.92 -4.46
C PHE A 306 1.69 1.07 -3.34
N ILE A 307 2.27 -0.09 -3.09
CA ILE A 307 1.80 -1.00 -2.05
C ILE A 307 1.97 -0.38 -0.66
N MET A 308 3.09 0.31 -0.41
CA MET A 308 3.28 1.03 0.85
C MET A 308 2.28 2.17 1.04
N CYS A 309 1.91 2.90 -0.01
CA CYS A 309 0.83 3.88 0.04
C CYS A 309 -0.53 3.23 0.37
N ALA A 310 -0.83 2.08 -0.22
CA ALA A 310 -2.05 1.31 0.08
C ALA A 310 -2.04 0.79 1.53
N PHE A 311 -0.90 0.31 2.01
CA PHE A 311 -0.70 -0.13 3.38
C PHE A 311 -0.95 1.01 4.39
N VAL A 312 -0.37 2.18 4.16
CA VAL A 312 -0.58 3.38 5.00
C VAL A 312 -2.04 3.85 4.96
N TYR A 313 -2.69 3.79 3.80
CA TYR A 313 -4.12 4.06 3.72
C TYR A 313 -4.95 3.10 4.59
N ASN A 314 -4.64 1.81 4.56
CA ASN A 314 -5.32 0.81 5.40
C ASN A 314 -5.03 1.01 6.89
N ILE A 315 -3.82 1.43 7.28
CA ILE A 315 -3.51 1.86 8.66
C ILE A 315 -4.44 3.01 9.08
N ARG A 316 -4.58 4.02 8.23
CA ARG A 316 -5.50 5.14 8.51
C ARG A 316 -6.94 4.66 8.69
N ARG A 317 -7.41 3.74 7.82
CA ARG A 317 -8.76 3.17 7.95
C ARG A 317 -8.91 2.40 9.25
N LEU A 318 -7.92 1.58 9.63
CA LEU A 318 -7.91 0.88 10.92
C LEU A 318 -8.10 1.87 12.09
N ILE A 319 -7.34 2.95 12.11
CA ILE A 319 -7.48 3.98 13.15
C ILE A 319 -8.90 4.57 13.14
N THR A 320 -9.38 5.01 11.97
CA THR A 320 -10.71 5.65 11.85
C THR A 320 -11.87 4.72 12.22
N LEU A 321 -11.75 3.41 11.96
CA LEU A 321 -12.80 2.43 12.25
C LEU A 321 -12.76 1.93 13.71
N THR A 322 -11.70 2.27 14.46
CA THR A 322 -11.51 1.85 15.86
C THR A 322 -11.59 3.00 16.86
N THR A 323 -11.77 4.23 16.39
CA THR A 323 -12.11 5.42 17.20
C THR A 323 -13.60 5.69 17.17
#